data_1a8059449432b467a44ffffbd7562eaf
#
_entry.id   1a8059449432b467a44ffffbd7562eaf
#
_cell.length_a   1.000
_cell.length_b   1.000
_cell.length_c   1.000
_cell.angle_alpha   90.00
_cell.angle_beta   90.00
_cell.angle_gamma   90.00
#
_symmetry.space_group_name_H-M   'P 1'
#
loop_
_entity.id
_entity.type
_entity.pdbx_description
1 polymer ?
#
loop_
_entity_poly.entity_id
_entity_poly.type
_entity_poly.pdbx_seq_one_letter_code
_entity_poly.pdbx_strand_id
1 'polypeptide(L)'
;MPALFVGHGSPMNAIEENEFTRTWKKIAEEIPKPEAILSISAHWFTDRTRILDEINPKMTYDMSGFPRELYKVNYKAPGAPELAHFTKNLISENVKVDNSWGYDHGTWSVLNVMYPKADIPVYQLSVDRNANADIHFEIGKEISALREKGVLILGSGNVVHNLSKVDFSMKGGYDWAIDFDNYIKGKIVNKEYEDVLDYRRAGKAAELAFYTPEHFYPLLYVLGASNEKDKITVFNDSCTMGSMSMTCYLLGQ
;
A
#
# COMPACT_ATOMS: atom_id res chain seq x y z
N MET A 1 -16.46 -1.91 -5.00
CA MET A 1 -15.02 -1.96 -5.39
C MET A 1 -14.26 -2.68 -4.29
N PRO A 2 -13.26 -3.56 -4.58
CA PRO A 2 -12.42 -4.16 -3.56
C PRO A 2 -11.49 -3.13 -2.89
N ALA A 3 -10.83 -3.56 -1.79
CA ALA A 3 -9.67 -2.91 -1.22
C ALA A 3 -8.45 -3.80 -1.47
N LEU A 4 -7.29 -3.23 -1.74
CA LEU A 4 -6.10 -3.93 -2.18
C LEU A 4 -4.87 -3.45 -1.43
N PHE A 5 -4.13 -4.37 -0.82
CA PHE A 5 -2.77 -4.11 -0.33
C PHE A 5 -1.75 -4.77 -1.24
N VAL A 6 -0.73 -4.01 -1.60
CA VAL A 6 0.37 -4.48 -2.46
C VAL A 6 1.70 -4.33 -1.74
N GLY A 7 2.39 -5.46 -1.59
CA GLY A 7 3.81 -5.49 -1.25
C GLY A 7 4.61 -4.95 -2.43
N HIS A 8 4.92 -3.64 -2.46
CA HIS A 8 5.48 -3.00 -3.64
C HIS A 8 6.95 -3.35 -3.90
N GLY A 9 7.71 -3.65 -2.84
CA GLY A 9 9.11 -4.04 -2.94
C GLY A 9 10.00 -2.98 -3.59
N SER A 10 10.80 -3.39 -4.57
CA SER A 10 11.69 -2.46 -5.28
C SER A 10 10.94 -1.56 -6.26
N PRO A 11 11.29 -0.25 -6.38
CA PRO A 11 10.75 0.62 -7.42
C PRO A 11 11.06 0.13 -8.85
N MET A 12 12.04 -0.77 -9.02
CA MET A 12 12.35 -1.42 -10.30
C MET A 12 11.17 -2.24 -10.85
N ASN A 13 10.25 -2.68 -9.99
CA ASN A 13 9.01 -3.33 -10.41
C ASN A 13 8.18 -2.51 -11.39
N ALA A 14 8.38 -1.18 -11.44
CA ALA A 14 7.73 -0.34 -12.43
C ALA A 14 8.13 -0.65 -13.88
N ILE A 15 9.33 -1.17 -14.10
CA ILE A 15 9.93 -1.40 -15.44
C ILE A 15 10.41 -2.85 -15.65
N GLU A 16 10.38 -3.68 -14.62
CA GLU A 16 10.76 -5.07 -14.70
C GLU A 16 9.53 -5.99 -14.81
N GLU A 17 9.64 -6.99 -15.68
CA GLU A 17 8.67 -8.07 -15.72
C GLU A 17 9.18 -9.26 -14.91
N ASN A 18 8.51 -9.54 -13.80
CA ASN A 18 8.80 -10.65 -12.90
C ASN A 18 7.49 -11.32 -12.42
N GLU A 19 7.59 -12.33 -11.57
CA GLU A 19 6.42 -13.03 -11.04
C GLU A 19 5.44 -12.11 -10.30
N PHE A 20 5.95 -11.12 -9.56
CA PHE A 20 5.14 -10.18 -8.79
C PHE A 20 4.36 -9.24 -9.71
N THR A 21 5.04 -8.63 -10.68
CA THR A 21 4.44 -7.67 -11.61
C THR A 21 3.44 -8.33 -12.56
N ARG A 22 3.68 -9.58 -12.96
CA ARG A 22 2.70 -10.37 -13.74
C ARG A 22 1.42 -10.61 -12.95
N THR A 23 1.55 -10.93 -11.66
CA THR A 23 0.37 -11.13 -10.79
C THR A 23 -0.39 -9.84 -10.57
N TRP A 24 0.29 -8.69 -10.40
CA TRP A 24 -0.38 -7.38 -10.30
C TRP A 24 -1.22 -7.05 -11.54
N LYS A 25 -0.67 -7.30 -12.75
CA LYS A 25 -1.42 -7.14 -14.02
C LYS A 25 -2.68 -8.01 -14.05
N LYS A 26 -2.53 -9.28 -13.68
CA LYS A 26 -3.65 -10.24 -13.65
C LYS A 26 -4.74 -9.75 -12.67
N ILE A 27 -4.39 -9.35 -11.46
CA ILE A 27 -5.35 -8.84 -10.49
C ILE A 27 -6.06 -7.58 -11.03
N ALA A 28 -5.36 -6.67 -11.68
CA ALA A 28 -5.95 -5.47 -12.30
C ALA A 28 -6.96 -5.80 -13.41
N GLU A 29 -6.76 -6.91 -14.12
CA GLU A 29 -7.68 -7.41 -15.16
C GLU A 29 -8.91 -8.12 -14.57
N GLU A 30 -8.76 -8.76 -13.39
CA GLU A 30 -9.82 -9.54 -12.73
C GLU A 30 -10.78 -8.70 -11.90
N ILE A 31 -10.33 -7.56 -11.37
CA ILE A 31 -11.20 -6.65 -10.61
C ILE A 31 -11.93 -5.65 -11.53
N PRO A 32 -13.10 -5.14 -11.14
CA PRO A 32 -13.76 -4.11 -11.91
C PRO A 32 -12.85 -2.89 -12.13
N LYS A 33 -12.93 -2.23 -13.31
CA LYS A 33 -12.16 -1.00 -13.54
C LYS A 33 -12.60 0.07 -12.53
N PRO A 34 -11.67 0.63 -11.72
CA PRO A 34 -12.01 1.67 -10.78
C PRO A 34 -12.45 2.96 -11.46
N GLU A 35 -13.38 3.70 -10.83
CA GLU A 35 -13.71 5.09 -11.18
C GLU A 35 -12.60 6.05 -10.73
N ALA A 36 -11.92 5.73 -9.62
CA ALA A 36 -10.74 6.41 -9.12
C ALA A 36 -9.95 5.49 -8.18
N ILE A 37 -8.72 5.87 -7.86
CA ILE A 37 -7.85 5.14 -6.92
C ILE A 37 -7.44 6.09 -5.79
N LEU A 38 -7.73 5.71 -4.55
CA LEU A 38 -7.12 6.27 -3.37
C LEU A 38 -5.87 5.46 -3.03
N SER A 39 -4.69 6.04 -3.18
CA SER A 39 -3.42 5.42 -2.81
C SER A 39 -2.98 5.87 -1.42
N ILE A 40 -2.69 4.90 -0.55
CA ILE A 40 -2.06 5.10 0.75
C ILE A 40 -0.67 4.47 0.67
N SER A 41 0.35 5.32 0.47
CA SER A 41 1.73 4.88 0.28
C SER A 41 2.56 5.05 1.55
N ALA A 42 3.37 4.04 1.86
CA ALA A 42 4.37 4.08 2.92
C ALA A 42 5.34 5.27 2.81
N HIS A 43 5.56 5.77 1.59
CA HIS A 43 6.54 6.81 1.29
C HIS A 43 6.06 8.22 1.62
N TRP A 44 4.75 8.43 1.74
CA TRP A 44 4.22 9.70 2.24
C TRP A 44 3.95 9.62 3.75
N PHE A 45 5.02 9.56 4.51
CA PHE A 45 5.02 9.41 5.96
C PHE A 45 5.21 10.77 6.65
N THR A 46 4.14 11.33 7.20
CA THR A 46 4.03 12.74 7.62
C THR A 46 3.75 12.87 9.11
N ASP A 47 3.77 14.11 9.63
CA ASP A 47 3.52 14.42 11.04
C ASP A 47 2.03 14.43 11.43
N ARG A 48 1.15 14.26 10.46
CA ARG A 48 -0.32 14.12 10.57
C ARG A 48 -0.87 13.62 9.27
N THR A 49 -2.12 13.14 9.26
CA THR A 49 -2.80 12.74 8.04
C THR A 49 -2.94 13.91 7.06
N ARG A 50 -2.50 13.71 5.81
CA ARG A 50 -2.57 14.68 4.72
C ARG A 50 -3.22 14.05 3.50
N ILE A 51 -3.84 14.88 2.66
CA ILE A 51 -4.48 14.43 1.43
C ILE A 51 -4.06 15.31 0.25
N LEU A 52 -3.80 14.67 -0.88
CA LEU A 52 -3.45 15.30 -2.14
C LEU A 52 -4.75 15.60 -2.92
N ASP A 53 -5.04 16.88 -3.21
CA ASP A 53 -6.23 17.31 -3.97
C ASP A 53 -5.88 18.04 -5.28
N GLU A 54 -4.64 17.86 -5.78
CA GLU A 54 -4.17 18.46 -7.04
C GLU A 54 -4.88 17.81 -8.24
N ILE A 55 -5.23 18.63 -9.26
CA ILE A 55 -5.85 18.15 -10.51
C ILE A 55 -4.84 17.39 -11.38
N ASN A 56 -3.59 17.88 -11.40
CA ASN A 56 -2.49 17.31 -12.17
C ASN A 56 -1.29 17.05 -11.23
N PRO A 57 -1.34 16.00 -10.39
CA PRO A 57 -0.29 15.72 -9.44
C PRO A 57 1.05 15.48 -10.14
N LYS A 58 2.11 16.01 -9.53
CA LYS A 58 3.47 15.74 -10.01
C LYS A 58 3.91 14.33 -9.63
N MET A 59 4.93 13.84 -10.35
CA MET A 59 5.69 12.65 -9.93
C MET A 59 6.69 13.04 -8.85
N THR A 60 6.82 12.20 -7.83
CA THR A 60 7.85 12.30 -6.79
C THR A 60 8.80 11.11 -6.93
N TYR A 61 10.07 11.40 -7.23
CA TYR A 61 11.12 10.38 -7.28
C TYR A 61 11.86 10.39 -5.95
N ASP A 62 11.25 9.74 -4.96
CA ASP A 62 11.68 9.69 -3.55
C ASP A 62 12.73 8.61 -3.27
N MET A 63 13.40 8.14 -4.32
CA MET A 63 14.44 7.11 -4.26
C MET A 63 15.72 7.60 -4.97
N SER A 64 16.84 6.92 -4.72
CA SER A 64 18.14 7.21 -5.34
C SER A 64 18.96 5.96 -5.59
N GLY A 65 19.97 6.06 -6.46
CA GLY A 65 20.91 4.95 -6.72
C GLY A 65 20.41 3.90 -7.70
N PHE A 66 19.28 4.13 -8.37
CA PHE A 66 18.72 3.22 -9.38
C PHE A 66 19.19 3.55 -10.81
N PRO A 67 19.02 2.62 -11.77
CA PRO A 67 19.30 2.85 -13.18
C PRO A 67 18.52 4.05 -13.75
N ARG A 68 19.12 4.76 -14.71
CA ARG A 68 18.52 5.95 -15.31
C ARG A 68 17.15 5.71 -15.97
N GLU A 69 16.91 4.50 -16.41
CA GLU A 69 15.66 4.06 -17.04
C GLU A 69 14.47 4.23 -16.09
N LEU A 70 14.66 3.95 -14.81
CA LEU A 70 13.62 4.10 -13.80
C LEU A 70 13.16 5.57 -13.66
N TYR A 71 14.07 6.52 -13.73
CA TYR A 71 13.76 7.96 -13.65
C TYR A 71 13.09 8.52 -14.91
N LYS A 72 12.91 7.72 -15.97
CA LYS A 72 12.14 8.08 -17.16
C LYS A 72 10.68 7.64 -17.04
N VAL A 73 10.31 6.83 -16.06
CA VAL A 73 8.91 6.48 -15.79
C VAL A 73 8.15 7.77 -15.50
N ASN A 74 7.02 7.95 -16.17
CA ASN A 74 6.22 9.16 -16.06
C ASN A 74 4.74 8.78 -16.04
N TYR A 75 4.22 8.49 -14.86
CA TYR A 75 2.83 8.08 -14.63
C TYR A 75 1.94 9.31 -14.43
N LYS A 76 1.31 9.78 -15.51
CA LYS A 76 0.52 11.01 -15.55
C LYS A 76 -0.99 10.76 -15.40
N ALA A 77 -1.39 10.05 -14.38
CA ALA A 77 -2.80 9.94 -14.05
C ALA A 77 -3.34 11.31 -13.60
N PRO A 78 -4.58 11.68 -13.99
CA PRO A 78 -5.22 12.86 -13.44
C PRO A 78 -5.48 12.69 -11.94
N GLY A 79 -5.55 13.79 -11.21
CA GLY A 79 -5.98 13.79 -9.82
C GLY A 79 -7.49 13.72 -9.66
N ALA A 80 -7.97 13.62 -8.42
CA ALA A 80 -9.40 13.53 -8.09
C ALA A 80 -9.76 14.47 -6.92
N PRO A 81 -9.68 15.80 -7.07
CA PRO A 81 -9.87 16.75 -5.96
C PRO A 81 -11.23 16.64 -5.28
N GLU A 82 -12.30 16.39 -6.01
CA GLU A 82 -13.64 16.21 -5.41
C GLU A 82 -13.70 14.99 -4.51
N LEU A 83 -13.09 13.86 -4.94
CA LEU A 83 -13.00 12.66 -4.12
C LEU A 83 -12.04 12.85 -2.94
N ALA A 84 -10.96 13.61 -3.12
CA ALA A 84 -10.06 13.97 -2.03
C ALA A 84 -10.81 14.76 -0.94
N HIS A 85 -11.57 15.79 -1.32
CA HIS A 85 -12.39 16.53 -0.36
C HIS A 85 -13.49 15.68 0.28
N PHE A 86 -14.13 14.80 -0.50
CA PHE A 86 -15.12 13.87 0.05
C PHE A 86 -14.47 12.93 1.07
N THR A 87 -13.30 12.35 0.75
CA THR A 87 -12.52 11.48 1.65
C THR A 87 -12.13 12.20 2.93
N LYS A 88 -11.63 13.45 2.80
CA LYS A 88 -11.32 14.28 3.96
C LYS A 88 -12.50 14.45 4.91
N ASN A 89 -13.71 14.60 4.39
CA ASN A 89 -14.92 14.78 5.19
C ASN A 89 -15.43 13.47 5.84
N LEU A 90 -14.98 12.31 5.37
CA LEU A 90 -15.26 11.01 6.01
C LEU A 90 -14.42 10.78 7.24
N ILE A 91 -13.19 11.33 7.25
CA ILE A 91 -12.20 11.06 8.30
C ILE A 91 -12.45 12.00 9.47
N SER A 92 -12.63 11.43 10.66
CA SER A 92 -12.85 12.20 11.90
C SER A 92 -11.61 12.94 12.37
N GLU A 93 -10.42 12.41 12.05
CA GLU A 93 -9.15 13.06 12.31
C GLU A 93 -8.94 14.33 11.47
N ASN A 94 -8.09 15.24 11.94
CA ASN A 94 -7.80 16.49 11.21
C ASN A 94 -6.89 16.25 10.01
N VAL A 95 -7.49 16.04 8.84
CA VAL A 95 -6.78 15.86 7.57
C VAL A 95 -6.42 17.21 6.96
N LYS A 96 -5.13 17.42 6.66
CA LYS A 96 -4.61 18.61 5.98
C LYS A 96 -4.49 18.36 4.48
N VAL A 97 -4.97 19.29 3.65
CA VAL A 97 -4.65 19.29 2.22
C VAL A 97 -3.18 19.68 2.05
N ASP A 98 -2.45 18.90 1.25
CA ASP A 98 -1.04 19.12 0.97
C ASP A 98 -0.65 18.63 -0.44
N ASN A 99 -0.36 19.59 -1.33
CA ASN A 99 0.06 19.36 -2.70
C ASN A 99 1.58 19.47 -2.90
N SER A 100 2.34 19.56 -1.81
CA SER A 100 3.81 19.61 -1.87
C SER A 100 4.46 18.27 -2.22
N TRP A 101 3.75 17.14 -1.98
CA TRP A 101 4.17 15.79 -2.37
C TRP A 101 3.79 15.49 -3.83
N GLY A 102 3.28 14.39 -4.14
CA GLY A 102 2.89 13.92 -5.47
C GLY A 102 2.83 12.41 -5.49
N TYR A 103 2.73 11.79 -6.65
CA TYR A 103 2.80 10.33 -6.73
C TYR A 103 4.23 9.88 -6.47
N ASP A 104 4.45 9.23 -5.32
CA ASP A 104 5.73 8.62 -4.95
C ASP A 104 5.90 7.22 -5.56
N HIS A 105 7.08 6.62 -5.40
CA HIS A 105 7.35 5.35 -6.06
C HIS A 105 6.51 4.19 -5.52
N GLY A 106 6.04 4.23 -4.26
CA GLY A 106 5.08 3.24 -3.78
C GLY A 106 3.75 3.30 -4.54
N THR A 107 3.36 4.46 -5.03
CA THR A 107 2.16 4.66 -5.84
C THR A 107 2.43 4.38 -7.33
N TRP A 108 3.36 5.12 -7.95
CA TRP A 108 3.51 5.03 -9.40
C TRP A 108 4.14 3.73 -9.88
N SER A 109 5.00 3.07 -9.08
CA SER A 109 5.58 1.80 -9.52
C SER A 109 4.55 0.69 -9.64
N VAL A 110 3.60 0.64 -8.72
CA VAL A 110 2.48 -0.31 -8.74
C VAL A 110 1.49 0.03 -9.86
N LEU A 111 1.08 1.29 -9.93
CA LEU A 111 0.04 1.71 -10.89
C LEU A 111 0.52 1.71 -12.33
N ASN A 112 1.82 1.96 -12.60
CA ASN A 112 2.40 1.84 -13.93
C ASN A 112 2.32 0.41 -14.49
N VAL A 113 2.29 -0.58 -13.60
CA VAL A 113 2.12 -2.00 -13.95
C VAL A 113 0.65 -2.38 -14.07
N MET A 114 -0.17 -1.99 -13.08
CA MET A 114 -1.59 -2.37 -13.03
C MET A 114 -2.44 -1.62 -14.05
N TYR A 115 -2.19 -0.33 -14.22
CA TYR A 115 -2.99 0.58 -15.07
C TYR A 115 -2.09 1.48 -15.92
N PRO A 116 -1.32 0.90 -16.86
CA PRO A 116 -0.26 1.63 -17.60
C PRO A 116 -0.78 2.76 -18.50
N LYS A 117 -2.09 2.81 -18.79
CA LYS A 117 -2.70 3.90 -19.56
C LYS A 117 -2.80 5.20 -18.77
N ALA A 118 -2.67 5.14 -17.43
CA ALA A 118 -2.80 6.28 -16.52
C ALA A 118 -4.10 7.08 -16.75
N ASP A 119 -5.20 6.39 -17.12
CA ASP A 119 -6.50 7.00 -17.47
C ASP A 119 -7.51 6.97 -16.31
N ILE A 120 -7.11 6.45 -15.16
CA ILE A 120 -7.92 6.40 -13.94
C ILE A 120 -7.43 7.52 -13.01
N PRO A 121 -8.32 8.39 -12.50
CA PRO A 121 -7.94 9.41 -11.53
C PRO A 121 -7.34 8.81 -10.26
N VAL A 122 -6.26 9.43 -9.75
CA VAL A 122 -5.54 8.98 -8.54
C VAL A 122 -5.39 10.14 -7.58
N TYR A 123 -5.58 9.88 -6.30
CA TYR A 123 -5.23 10.82 -5.23
C TYR A 123 -4.61 10.04 -4.06
N GLN A 124 -3.88 10.72 -3.19
CA GLN A 124 -3.16 10.06 -2.12
C GLN A 124 -3.58 10.56 -0.74
N LEU A 125 -3.56 9.63 0.22
CA LEU A 125 -3.65 9.91 1.65
C LEU A 125 -2.32 9.51 2.28
N SER A 126 -1.74 10.40 3.11
CA SER A 126 -0.48 10.10 3.80
C SER A 126 -0.69 9.21 5.02
N VAL A 127 0.37 8.55 5.42
CA VAL A 127 0.46 7.81 6.69
C VAL A 127 0.96 8.76 7.78
N ASP A 128 0.23 8.87 8.88
CA ASP A 128 0.62 9.69 10.03
C ASP A 128 1.62 8.94 10.92
N ARG A 129 2.84 9.47 11.05
CA ARG A 129 3.89 8.86 11.88
C ARG A 129 3.61 8.91 13.39
N ASN A 130 2.72 9.81 13.83
CA ASN A 130 2.39 10.01 15.24
C ASN A 130 1.17 9.18 15.68
N ALA A 131 0.44 8.63 14.72
CA ALA A 131 -0.70 7.75 14.99
C ALA A 131 -0.24 6.31 15.29
N ASN A 132 -0.98 5.62 16.14
CA ASN A 132 -0.79 4.19 16.39
C ASN A 132 -1.55 3.33 15.35
N ALA A 133 -1.40 2.02 15.42
CA ALA A 133 -2.04 1.08 14.51
C ALA A 133 -3.57 1.20 14.48
N ASP A 134 -4.20 1.40 15.66
CA ASP A 134 -5.66 1.51 15.77
C ASP A 134 -6.20 2.68 14.98
N ILE A 135 -5.53 3.85 15.03
CA ILE A 135 -5.97 5.06 14.30
C ILE A 135 -5.95 4.83 12.79
N HIS A 136 -4.90 4.18 12.25
CA HIS A 136 -4.83 3.84 10.82
C HIS A 136 -5.96 2.90 10.39
N PHE A 137 -6.26 1.92 11.24
CA PHE A 137 -7.35 0.98 11.00
C PHE A 137 -8.72 1.68 11.06
N GLU A 138 -8.96 2.56 12.06
CA GLU A 138 -10.21 3.33 12.16
C GLU A 138 -10.40 4.27 10.96
N ILE A 139 -9.35 4.98 10.51
CA ILE A 139 -9.42 5.74 9.25
C ILE A 139 -9.81 4.82 8.08
N GLY A 140 -9.26 3.60 8.03
CA GLY A 140 -9.67 2.59 7.06
C GLY A 140 -11.17 2.31 7.08
N LYS A 141 -11.78 2.16 8.27
CA LYS A 141 -13.23 1.98 8.42
C LYS A 141 -14.01 3.20 7.91
N GLU A 142 -13.57 4.40 8.27
CA GLU A 142 -14.22 5.65 7.87
C GLU A 142 -14.23 5.84 6.35
N ILE A 143 -13.15 5.49 5.66
CA ILE A 143 -13.05 5.62 4.20
C ILE A 143 -13.68 4.44 3.44
N SER A 144 -14.19 3.42 4.11
CA SER A 144 -14.77 2.22 3.47
C SER A 144 -15.93 2.56 2.50
N ALA A 145 -16.70 3.61 2.77
CA ALA A 145 -17.78 4.09 1.91
C ALA A 145 -17.31 4.50 0.49
N LEU A 146 -16.03 4.79 0.29
CA LEU A 146 -15.45 5.07 -1.02
C LEU A 146 -15.58 3.87 -1.97
N ARG A 147 -15.57 2.65 -1.45
CA ARG A 147 -15.72 1.42 -2.23
C ARG A 147 -17.07 1.38 -2.96
N GLU A 148 -18.14 1.91 -2.34
CA GLU A 148 -19.47 2.02 -2.95
C GLU A 148 -19.52 3.06 -4.08
N LYS A 149 -18.59 4.03 -4.07
CA LYS A 149 -18.40 5.00 -5.16
C LYS A 149 -17.47 4.53 -6.28
N GLY A 150 -17.13 3.25 -6.30
CA GLY A 150 -16.21 2.71 -7.32
C GLY A 150 -14.74 3.05 -7.09
N VAL A 151 -14.35 3.58 -5.93
CA VAL A 151 -12.95 3.90 -5.62
C VAL A 151 -12.21 2.65 -5.13
N LEU A 152 -11.08 2.33 -5.79
CA LEU A 152 -10.14 1.33 -5.31
C LEU A 152 -9.30 1.94 -4.17
N ILE A 153 -9.39 1.37 -2.99
CA ILE A 153 -8.50 1.71 -1.87
C ILE A 153 -7.25 0.85 -2.02
N LEU A 154 -6.12 1.49 -2.34
CA LEU A 154 -4.83 0.85 -2.56
C LEU A 154 -3.88 1.21 -1.40
N GLY A 155 -3.57 0.24 -0.56
CA GLY A 155 -2.44 0.32 0.38
C GLY A 155 -1.17 -0.18 -0.29
N SER A 156 -0.14 0.64 -0.33
CA SER A 156 1.16 0.30 -0.91
C SER A 156 2.25 0.35 0.15
N GLY A 157 2.79 -0.81 0.48
CA GLY A 157 3.79 -1.00 1.53
C GLY A 157 4.42 -2.38 1.48
N ASN A 158 4.83 -2.90 2.61
CA ASN A 158 5.32 -4.28 2.75
C ASN A 158 5.06 -4.76 4.18
N VAL A 159 4.63 -6.00 4.37
CA VAL A 159 4.44 -6.60 5.71
C VAL A 159 5.76 -6.69 6.45
N VAL A 160 6.82 -7.09 5.76
CA VAL A 160 8.21 -7.04 6.24
C VAL A 160 8.99 -6.07 5.38
N HIS A 161 9.68 -5.10 5.99
CA HIS A 161 10.52 -4.13 5.31
C HIS A 161 11.67 -3.67 6.19
N ASN A 162 12.79 -4.40 6.17
CA ASN A 162 13.97 -4.05 6.97
C ASN A 162 15.22 -3.89 6.09
N LEU A 163 15.42 -2.68 5.57
CA LEU A 163 16.53 -2.37 4.69
C LEU A 163 17.91 -2.56 5.35
N SER A 164 18.00 -2.53 6.69
CA SER A 164 19.27 -2.80 7.38
C SER A 164 19.71 -4.27 7.33
N LYS A 165 18.78 -5.15 6.93
CA LYS A 165 18.98 -6.61 6.83
C LYS A 165 18.87 -7.15 5.40
N VAL A 166 18.75 -6.25 4.41
CA VAL A 166 18.64 -6.66 3.01
C VAL A 166 19.88 -7.41 2.53
N ASP A 167 19.64 -8.54 1.89
CA ASP A 167 20.62 -9.30 1.12
C ASP A 167 20.13 -9.43 -0.32
N PHE A 168 20.66 -8.60 -1.22
CA PHE A 168 20.27 -8.57 -2.64
C PHE A 168 20.56 -9.88 -3.39
N SER A 169 21.41 -10.77 -2.86
CA SER A 169 21.68 -12.07 -3.44
C SER A 169 20.67 -13.15 -3.04
N MET A 170 19.89 -12.91 -1.97
CA MET A 170 18.95 -13.86 -1.42
C MET A 170 17.60 -13.79 -2.15
N LYS A 171 17.20 -14.90 -2.78
CA LYS A 171 15.91 -14.99 -3.49
C LYS A 171 14.69 -15.12 -2.56
N GLY A 172 14.88 -15.63 -1.34
CA GLY A 172 13.84 -15.83 -0.33
C GLY A 172 13.95 -14.86 0.85
N GLY A 173 13.25 -15.16 1.93
CA GLY A 173 13.32 -14.45 3.21
C GLY A 173 14.16 -15.19 4.25
N TYR A 174 14.68 -14.44 5.22
CA TYR A 174 15.16 -15.02 6.47
C TYR A 174 14.00 -15.68 7.23
N ASP A 175 14.28 -16.67 8.05
CA ASP A 175 13.26 -17.39 8.83
C ASP A 175 12.35 -16.42 9.61
N TRP A 176 12.93 -15.43 10.30
CA TRP A 176 12.16 -14.44 11.05
C TRP A 176 11.25 -13.56 10.16
N ALA A 177 11.65 -13.29 8.92
CA ALA A 177 10.84 -12.52 7.97
C ALA A 177 9.66 -13.35 7.49
N ILE A 178 9.90 -14.62 7.18
CA ILE A 178 8.87 -15.60 6.81
C ILE A 178 7.91 -15.84 7.98
N ASP A 179 8.43 -15.97 9.21
CA ASP A 179 7.61 -16.18 10.42
C ASP A 179 6.68 -14.99 10.66
N PHE A 180 7.18 -13.75 10.55
CA PHE A 180 6.34 -12.56 10.74
C PHE A 180 5.30 -12.43 9.64
N ASP A 181 5.68 -12.61 8.37
CA ASP A 181 4.76 -12.56 7.24
C ASP A 181 3.65 -13.62 7.38
N ASN A 182 4.00 -14.85 7.74
CA ASN A 182 3.05 -15.93 7.99
C ASN A 182 2.13 -15.66 9.19
N TYR A 183 2.66 -15.07 10.27
CA TYR A 183 1.85 -14.66 11.42
C TYR A 183 0.77 -13.67 11.00
N ILE A 184 1.17 -12.58 10.35
CA ILE A 184 0.24 -11.54 9.87
C ILE A 184 -0.77 -12.12 8.87
N LYS A 185 -0.30 -12.92 7.91
CA LYS A 185 -1.16 -13.61 6.94
C LYS A 185 -2.21 -14.49 7.63
N GLY A 186 -1.80 -15.30 8.59
CA GLY A 186 -2.72 -16.16 9.34
C GLY A 186 -3.82 -15.36 10.05
N LYS A 187 -3.44 -14.23 10.68
CA LYS A 187 -4.37 -13.33 11.36
C LYS A 187 -5.35 -12.66 10.38
N ILE A 188 -4.86 -12.21 9.24
CA ILE A 188 -5.70 -11.60 8.20
C ILE A 188 -6.71 -12.61 7.63
N VAL A 189 -6.26 -13.80 7.24
CA VAL A 189 -7.13 -14.84 6.66
C VAL A 189 -8.24 -15.27 7.61
N ASN A 190 -7.94 -15.31 8.91
CA ASN A 190 -8.91 -15.61 9.96
C ASN A 190 -9.75 -14.39 10.38
N LYS A 191 -9.49 -13.20 9.82
CA LYS A 191 -10.13 -11.92 10.22
C LYS A 191 -9.89 -11.54 11.69
N GLU A 192 -8.77 -11.99 12.26
CA GLU A 192 -8.32 -11.66 13.61
C GLU A 192 -7.54 -10.34 13.60
N TYR A 193 -8.20 -9.24 13.21
CA TYR A 193 -7.53 -7.96 12.94
C TYR A 193 -6.94 -7.31 14.19
N GLU A 194 -7.52 -7.54 15.35
CA GLU A 194 -6.95 -7.06 16.63
C GLU A 194 -5.52 -7.59 16.86
N ASP A 195 -5.23 -8.83 16.44
CA ASP A 195 -3.89 -9.39 16.51
C ASP A 195 -2.94 -8.80 15.45
N VAL A 196 -3.48 -8.31 14.32
CA VAL A 196 -2.70 -7.55 13.31
C VAL A 196 -2.36 -6.17 13.85
N LEU A 197 -3.28 -5.51 14.55
CA LEU A 197 -3.03 -4.22 15.21
C LEU A 197 -1.97 -4.35 16.31
N ASP A 198 -2.04 -5.44 17.09
CA ASP A 198 -1.02 -5.79 18.09
C ASP A 198 0.07 -6.73 17.51
N TYR A 199 0.61 -6.38 16.35
CA TYR A 199 1.61 -7.17 15.62
C TYR A 199 2.83 -7.56 16.46
N ARG A 200 3.09 -6.83 17.56
CA ARG A 200 4.17 -7.14 18.50
C ARG A 200 4.02 -8.51 19.18
N ARG A 201 2.81 -9.07 19.20
CA ARG A 201 2.55 -10.44 19.67
C ARG A 201 3.32 -11.51 18.88
N ALA A 202 3.78 -11.21 17.67
CA ALA A 202 4.68 -12.10 16.93
C ALA A 202 6.11 -12.18 17.54
N GLY A 203 6.39 -11.45 18.64
CA GLY A 203 7.62 -11.54 19.40
C GLY A 203 8.86 -11.11 18.61
N LYS A 204 9.94 -11.89 18.67
CA LYS A 204 11.22 -11.54 18.04
C LYS A 204 11.11 -11.30 16.53
N ALA A 205 10.20 -11.97 15.85
CA ALA A 205 9.98 -11.76 14.42
C ALA A 205 9.47 -10.34 14.14
N ALA A 206 8.56 -9.83 14.98
CA ALA A 206 8.06 -8.46 14.88
C ALA A 206 9.15 -7.39 15.12
N GLU A 207 10.07 -7.64 16.05
CA GLU A 207 11.20 -6.71 16.35
C GLU A 207 12.15 -6.55 15.16
N LEU A 208 12.21 -7.55 14.28
CA LEU A 208 13.09 -7.58 13.11
C LEU A 208 12.38 -7.18 11.81
N ALA A 209 11.03 -7.22 11.77
CA ALA A 209 10.24 -7.06 10.56
C ALA A 209 10.44 -5.70 9.89
N PHE A 210 10.59 -4.63 10.67
CA PHE A 210 10.86 -3.27 10.20
C PHE A 210 11.48 -2.43 11.33
N TYR A 211 12.19 -1.40 10.95
CA TYR A 211 12.73 -0.44 11.91
C TYR A 211 11.66 0.57 12.35
N THR A 212 10.88 1.08 11.39
CA THR A 212 9.72 1.94 11.59
C THR A 212 8.54 1.35 10.79
N PRO A 213 7.29 1.52 11.25
CA PRO A 213 6.14 0.78 10.72
C PRO A 213 5.49 1.40 9.47
N GLU A 214 6.11 2.40 8.83
CA GLU A 214 5.53 3.11 7.69
C GLU A 214 5.11 2.20 6.54
N HIS A 215 5.89 1.13 6.27
CA HIS A 215 5.57 0.17 5.22
C HIS A 215 4.48 -0.82 5.63
N PHE A 216 4.29 -1.04 6.92
CA PHE A 216 3.23 -1.90 7.44
C PHE A 216 1.88 -1.19 7.52
N TYR A 217 1.85 0.09 7.87
CA TYR A 217 0.62 0.82 8.14
C TYR A 217 -0.36 0.94 6.97
N PRO A 218 0.03 1.05 5.67
CA PRO A 218 -0.93 1.02 4.56
C PRO A 218 -1.85 -0.21 4.54
N LEU A 219 -1.38 -1.35 5.07
CA LEU A 219 -2.19 -2.55 5.24
C LEU A 219 -3.39 -2.31 6.16
N LEU A 220 -3.20 -1.55 7.25
CA LEU A 220 -4.23 -1.34 8.26
C LEU A 220 -5.42 -0.54 7.71
N TYR A 221 -5.17 0.43 6.82
CA TYR A 221 -6.24 1.14 6.11
C TYR A 221 -7.06 0.19 5.22
N VAL A 222 -6.38 -0.73 4.53
CA VAL A 222 -7.03 -1.73 3.67
C VAL A 222 -7.87 -2.71 4.48
N LEU A 223 -7.35 -3.17 5.63
CA LEU A 223 -8.09 -4.05 6.54
C LEU A 223 -9.29 -3.33 7.17
N GLY A 224 -9.11 -2.08 7.60
CA GLY A 224 -10.20 -1.26 8.13
C GLY A 224 -11.31 -1.02 7.10
N ALA A 225 -10.96 -0.83 5.83
CA ALA A 225 -11.91 -0.66 4.74
C ALA A 225 -12.64 -1.95 4.32
N SER A 226 -12.29 -3.09 4.88
CA SER A 226 -12.96 -4.36 4.61
C SER A 226 -14.30 -4.48 5.34
N ASN A 227 -15.14 -5.41 4.88
CA ASN A 227 -16.37 -5.80 5.55
C ASN A 227 -16.45 -7.32 5.75
N GLU A 228 -17.41 -7.78 6.54
CA GLU A 228 -17.55 -9.19 6.89
C GLU A 228 -17.78 -10.11 5.69
N LYS A 229 -18.37 -9.60 4.60
CA LYS A 229 -18.68 -10.36 3.37
C LYS A 229 -17.49 -10.45 2.43
N ASP A 230 -16.47 -9.65 2.65
CA ASP A 230 -15.29 -9.66 1.79
C ASP A 230 -14.57 -11.02 1.86
N LYS A 231 -14.31 -11.59 0.69
CA LYS A 231 -13.38 -12.69 0.53
C LYS A 231 -11.96 -12.14 0.54
N ILE A 232 -11.06 -12.80 1.23
CA ILE A 232 -9.65 -12.44 1.27
C ILE A 232 -8.90 -13.35 0.31
N THR A 233 -8.24 -12.75 -0.67
CA THR A 233 -7.34 -13.46 -1.60
C THR A 233 -5.91 -13.02 -1.32
N VAL A 234 -5.05 -13.95 -0.97
CA VAL A 234 -3.60 -13.74 -0.77
C VAL A 234 -2.88 -14.07 -2.08
N PHE A 235 -1.96 -13.22 -2.49
CA PHE A 235 -1.14 -13.46 -3.69
C PHE A 235 0.26 -12.86 -3.51
N ASN A 236 1.20 -13.22 -4.37
CA ASN A 236 2.63 -12.88 -4.21
C ASN A 236 3.18 -13.26 -2.82
N ASP A 237 2.66 -14.36 -2.27
CA ASP A 237 2.91 -14.85 -0.91
C ASP A 237 4.35 -15.33 -0.74
N SER A 238 5.28 -14.40 -0.67
CA SER A 238 6.71 -14.71 -0.50
C SER A 238 7.51 -13.52 0.01
N CYS A 239 8.65 -13.82 0.62
CA CYS A 239 9.68 -12.85 0.94
C CYS A 239 10.81 -12.90 -0.11
N THR A 240 11.50 -11.80 -0.28
CA THR A 240 12.66 -11.66 -1.17
C THR A 240 13.74 -10.81 -0.50
N MET A 241 14.96 -10.88 -1.01
CA MET A 241 16.11 -10.12 -0.50
C MET A 241 16.32 -10.26 1.01
N GLY A 242 15.95 -11.42 1.56
CA GLY A 242 16.08 -11.75 2.98
C GLY A 242 15.04 -11.10 3.89
N SER A 243 14.75 -9.82 3.72
CA SER A 243 14.02 -9.00 4.67
C SER A 243 12.93 -8.12 4.07
N MET A 244 12.33 -8.54 2.97
CA MET A 244 11.24 -7.84 2.30
C MET A 244 10.13 -8.81 1.92
N SER A 245 8.88 -8.56 2.36
CA SER A 245 7.70 -9.33 1.98
C SER A 245 7.04 -8.73 0.76
N MET A 246 6.74 -9.57 -0.22
CA MET A 246 5.98 -9.22 -1.42
C MET A 246 4.50 -9.60 -1.30
N THR A 247 4.08 -10.13 -0.15
CA THR A 247 2.72 -10.61 0.10
C THR A 247 1.70 -9.50 -0.08
N CYS A 248 0.67 -9.81 -0.84
CA CYS A 248 -0.42 -8.90 -1.19
C CYS A 248 -1.77 -9.47 -0.74
N TYR A 249 -2.73 -8.58 -0.50
CA TYR A 249 -4.08 -8.94 -0.06
C TYR A 249 -5.13 -8.21 -0.89
N LEU A 250 -6.04 -8.96 -1.51
CA LEU A 250 -7.25 -8.41 -2.14
C LEU A 250 -8.46 -8.76 -1.28
N LEU A 251 -9.21 -7.75 -0.85
CA LEU A 251 -10.39 -7.85 -0.01
C LEU A 251 -11.62 -7.39 -0.81
N GLY A 252 -12.47 -8.32 -1.20
CA GLY A 252 -13.65 -8.03 -2.03
C GLY A 252 -14.52 -9.25 -2.29
N GLN A 253 -15.64 -9.00 -2.98
CA GLN A 253 -16.58 -10.06 -3.41
C GLN A 253 -16.21 -10.59 -4.78
#